data_981356f20462c2049fb83c89054d33c2
#
_entry.id   981356f20462c2049fb83c89054d33c2
#
_cell.length_a   1.000
_cell.length_b   1.000
_cell.length_c   1.000
_cell.angle_alpha   90.00
_cell.angle_beta   90.00
_cell.angle_gamma   90.00
#
_symmetry.space_group_name_H-M   'P 1'
#
loop_
_entity.id
_entity.type
_entity.pdbx_description
1 polymer ?
#
loop_
_entity_poly.entity_id
_entity_poly.type
_entity_poly.pdbx_seq_one_letter_code
_entity_poly.pdbx_strand_id
1 'polypeptide(L)'
;MANDANSPKIKVIALDFDGVITNLNVDWDAALRLASIAAGHNVESLIPFYEATYGTPIFQKASKLIEQLELDALKEAKLAPSTIKFLEKLAELHVEVYIVSMQSMHVVKKFLSEHGLASYIKDVVARDKCPSKKTQIAHVLEKAQVRPEQVLLVDDSAGNIKSCKELGINCFYFMRQQAPRKIREMWDIILKIVRG
;
A
#
# COMPACT_ATOMS: atom_id res chain seq x y z
N MET A 1 -13.25 -27.79 -21.46
CA MET A 1 -12.34 -26.88 -20.72
C MET A 1 -12.12 -25.70 -21.64
N ALA A 2 -12.81 -24.57 -21.35
CA ALA A 2 -12.67 -23.36 -22.16
C ALA A 2 -11.26 -22.81 -21.94
N ASN A 3 -10.54 -22.58 -23.03
CA ASN A 3 -9.24 -21.92 -23.02
C ASN A 3 -9.46 -20.46 -22.60
N ASP A 4 -9.10 -20.11 -21.36
CA ASP A 4 -9.07 -18.75 -20.80
C ASP A 4 -7.93 -17.91 -21.42
N ALA A 5 -7.81 -17.92 -22.74
CA ALA A 5 -6.76 -17.17 -23.44
C ALA A 5 -6.92 -15.63 -23.32
N ASN A 6 -7.94 -15.14 -22.62
CA ASN A 6 -8.25 -13.72 -22.49
C ASN A 6 -8.32 -13.25 -21.02
N SER A 7 -8.02 -14.11 -20.04
CA SER A 7 -7.95 -13.70 -18.63
C SER A 7 -6.64 -12.97 -18.37
N PRO A 8 -6.63 -11.83 -17.68
CA PRO A 8 -5.41 -11.11 -17.39
C PRO A 8 -4.46 -12.00 -16.58
N LYS A 9 -3.16 -11.96 -16.92
CA LYS A 9 -2.11 -12.68 -16.19
C LYS A 9 -2.09 -12.24 -14.71
N ILE A 10 -2.31 -10.95 -14.45
CA ILE A 10 -2.45 -10.36 -13.12
C ILE A 10 -3.94 -10.24 -12.79
N LYS A 11 -4.37 -10.84 -11.68
CA LYS A 11 -5.75 -10.78 -11.19
C LYS A 11 -5.92 -9.82 -10.03
N VAL A 12 -4.84 -9.58 -9.30
CA VAL A 12 -4.83 -8.71 -8.12
C VAL A 12 -3.67 -7.73 -8.23
N ILE A 13 -3.96 -6.46 -7.98
CA ILE A 13 -2.95 -5.43 -7.80
C ILE A 13 -2.98 -4.94 -6.35
N ALA A 14 -1.84 -4.95 -5.69
CA ALA A 14 -1.64 -4.39 -4.36
C ALA A 14 -0.87 -3.08 -4.51
N LEU A 15 -1.50 -1.97 -4.18
CA LEU A 15 -0.91 -0.63 -4.28
C LEU A 15 -0.48 -0.15 -2.89
N ASP A 16 0.75 0.31 -2.75
CA ASP A 16 1.10 1.12 -1.59
C ASP A 16 0.30 2.43 -1.59
N PHE A 17 0.14 3.02 -0.42
CA PHE A 17 -0.60 4.25 -0.26
C PHE A 17 0.31 5.46 -0.37
N ASP A 18 1.26 5.62 0.57
CA ASP A 18 2.20 6.73 0.58
C ASP A 18 3.33 6.50 -0.43
N GLY A 19 3.51 7.44 -1.33
CA GLY A 19 4.48 7.35 -2.43
C GLY A 19 3.92 6.74 -3.72
N VAL A 20 2.71 6.17 -3.71
CA VAL A 20 2.05 5.58 -4.89
C VAL A 20 0.71 6.25 -5.18
N ILE A 21 -0.28 6.13 -4.28
CA ILE A 21 -1.60 6.76 -4.43
C ILE A 21 -1.56 8.24 -4.09
N THR A 22 -0.81 8.58 -3.09
CA THR A 22 -0.59 9.95 -2.60
C THR A 22 0.86 10.11 -2.15
N ASN A 23 1.19 11.30 -1.68
CA ASN A 23 2.47 11.58 -1.05
C ASN A 23 2.20 12.30 0.27
N LEU A 24 2.35 11.56 1.37
CA LEU A 24 2.23 12.11 2.71
C LEU A 24 3.57 12.73 3.12
N ASN A 25 3.50 13.93 3.64
CA ASN A 25 4.68 14.60 4.20
C ASN A 25 4.71 14.41 5.72
N VAL A 26 4.80 13.14 6.16
CA VAL A 26 4.86 12.78 7.58
C VAL A 26 6.26 13.07 8.13
N ASP A 27 6.34 13.67 9.31
CA ASP A 27 7.59 13.77 10.08
C ASP A 27 7.92 12.39 10.70
N TRP A 28 8.69 11.59 9.95
CA TRP A 28 9.08 10.25 10.39
C TRP A 28 10.02 10.25 11.61
N ASP A 29 10.79 11.32 11.82
CA ASP A 29 11.60 11.48 13.04
C ASP A 29 10.71 11.71 14.26
N ALA A 30 9.64 12.49 14.11
CA ALA A 30 8.63 12.62 15.15
C ALA A 30 7.92 11.28 15.41
N ALA A 31 7.61 10.51 14.36
CA ALA A 31 7.01 9.18 14.52
C ALA A 31 7.91 8.21 15.30
N LEU A 32 9.22 8.20 15.05
CA LEU A 32 10.19 7.41 15.82
C LEU A 32 10.26 7.86 17.30
N ARG A 33 10.22 9.18 17.56
CA ARG A 33 10.16 9.70 18.93
C ARG A 33 8.88 9.26 19.65
N LEU A 34 7.71 9.29 18.97
CA LEU A 34 6.45 8.83 19.56
C LEU A 34 6.44 7.32 19.81
N ALA A 35 7.01 6.53 18.93
CA ALA A 35 7.18 5.10 19.14
C ALA A 35 8.07 4.83 20.36
N SER A 36 9.17 5.57 20.49
CA SER A 36 10.09 5.48 21.65
C SER A 36 9.40 5.84 22.97
N ILE A 37 8.58 6.88 22.99
CA ILE A 37 7.76 7.26 24.15
C ILE A 37 6.76 6.14 24.51
N ALA A 38 6.14 5.52 23.51
CA ALA A 38 5.21 4.43 23.76
C ALA A 38 5.90 3.18 24.29
N ALA A 39 7.10 2.88 23.78
CA ALA A 39 7.91 1.72 24.14
C ALA A 39 8.63 1.87 25.47
N GLY A 40 8.95 3.11 25.91
CA GLY A 40 9.80 3.38 27.07
C GLY A 40 11.31 3.18 26.82
N HIS A 41 11.71 3.02 25.55
CA HIS A 41 13.11 2.91 25.12
C HIS A 41 13.27 3.45 23.69
N ASN A 42 14.52 3.66 23.23
CA ASN A 42 14.79 4.14 21.89
C ASN A 42 14.32 3.16 20.81
N VAL A 43 13.57 3.66 19.82
CA VAL A 43 13.11 2.93 18.62
C VAL A 43 13.83 3.51 17.41
N GLU A 44 14.66 2.72 16.75
CA GLU A 44 15.47 3.14 15.60
C GLU A 44 14.76 2.94 14.26
N SER A 45 13.77 2.04 14.20
CA SER A 45 13.02 1.73 12.99
C SER A 45 11.60 1.29 13.31
N LEU A 46 10.61 1.86 12.60
CA LEU A 46 9.19 1.58 12.84
C LEU A 46 8.77 0.16 12.43
N ILE A 47 9.27 -0.37 11.31
CA ILE A 47 8.83 -1.68 10.83
C ILE A 47 9.22 -2.81 11.79
N PRO A 48 10.49 -2.97 12.19
CA PRO A 48 10.86 -3.96 13.22
C PRO A 48 10.13 -3.75 14.54
N PHE A 49 9.92 -2.49 14.95
CA PHE A 49 9.17 -2.16 16.14
C PHE A 49 7.71 -2.65 16.05
N TYR A 50 7.03 -2.39 14.93
CA TYR A 50 5.67 -2.86 14.71
C TYR A 50 5.58 -4.39 14.71
N GLU A 51 6.50 -5.07 14.02
CA GLU A 51 6.54 -6.54 14.02
C GLU A 51 6.74 -7.13 15.41
N ALA A 52 7.65 -6.55 16.21
CA ALA A 52 7.95 -7.02 17.56
C ALA A 52 6.83 -6.75 18.58
N THR A 53 6.06 -5.68 18.38
CA THR A 53 5.05 -5.22 19.35
C THR A 53 3.61 -5.46 18.90
N TYR A 54 3.38 -5.99 17.70
CA TYR A 54 2.06 -6.19 17.13
C TYR A 54 1.10 -6.89 18.10
N GLY A 55 -0.12 -6.39 18.18
CA GLY A 55 -1.16 -6.92 19.07
C GLY A 55 -1.01 -6.53 20.56
N THR A 56 0.07 -5.86 20.94
CA THR A 56 0.29 -5.42 22.33
C THR A 56 -0.28 -4.02 22.60
N PRO A 57 -0.47 -3.63 23.88
CA PRO A 57 -0.81 -2.26 24.27
C PRO A 57 0.23 -1.22 23.80
N ILE A 58 1.51 -1.60 23.73
CA ILE A 58 2.60 -0.73 23.23
C ILE A 58 2.37 -0.39 21.77
N PHE A 59 2.09 -1.39 20.93
CA PHE A 59 1.75 -1.19 19.51
C PHE A 59 0.54 -0.27 19.37
N GLN A 60 -0.54 -0.53 20.11
CA GLN A 60 -1.77 0.27 20.04
C GLN A 60 -1.52 1.73 20.39
N LYS A 61 -0.76 1.98 21.48
CA LYS A 61 -0.39 3.32 21.92
C LYS A 61 0.46 4.04 20.87
N ALA A 62 1.51 3.40 20.35
CA ALA A 62 2.39 3.98 19.34
C ALA A 62 1.62 4.25 18.04
N SER A 63 0.85 3.27 17.55
CA SER A 63 0.04 3.40 16.33
C SER A 63 -0.93 4.58 16.40
N LYS A 64 -1.59 4.77 17.55
CA LYS A 64 -2.53 5.89 17.75
C LYS A 64 -1.84 7.25 17.78
N LEU A 65 -0.66 7.35 18.40
CA LEU A 65 0.10 8.59 18.42
C LEU A 65 0.60 8.97 17.03
N ILE A 66 1.10 8.00 16.26
CA ILE A 66 1.60 8.20 14.91
C ILE A 66 0.46 8.49 13.94
N GLU A 67 -0.73 7.89 14.11
CA GLU A 67 -1.93 8.19 13.32
C GLU A 67 -2.25 9.69 13.33
N GLN A 68 -2.03 10.39 14.45
CA GLN A 68 -2.29 11.83 14.50
C GLN A 68 -1.36 12.60 13.55
N LEU A 69 -0.06 12.24 13.48
CA LEU A 69 0.86 12.85 12.52
C LEU A 69 0.44 12.57 11.06
N GLU A 70 -0.02 11.36 10.80
CA GLU A 70 -0.51 10.97 9.48
C GLU A 70 -1.78 11.74 9.09
N LEU A 71 -2.73 11.93 10.03
CA LEU A 71 -3.93 12.73 9.81
C LEU A 71 -3.61 14.20 9.55
N ASP A 72 -2.59 14.75 10.22
CA ASP A 72 -2.16 16.11 9.97
C ASP A 72 -1.50 16.24 8.59
N ALA A 73 -0.65 15.30 8.21
CA ALA A 73 -0.04 15.24 6.88
C ALA A 73 -1.08 15.04 5.77
N LEU A 74 -2.18 14.34 6.07
CA LEU A 74 -3.27 14.07 5.12
C LEU A 74 -3.95 15.36 4.61
N LYS A 75 -3.98 16.42 5.42
CA LYS A 75 -4.62 17.71 5.06
C LYS A 75 -4.02 18.35 3.80
N GLU A 76 -2.73 18.11 3.55
CA GLU A 76 -2.01 18.64 2.40
C GLU A 76 -1.78 17.59 1.30
N ALA A 77 -2.21 16.34 1.56
CA ALA A 77 -1.99 15.22 0.64
C ALA A 77 -2.83 15.37 -0.63
N LYS A 78 -2.22 15.08 -1.77
CA LYS A 78 -2.87 15.17 -3.07
C LYS A 78 -2.85 13.81 -3.75
N LEU A 79 -3.93 13.52 -4.47
CA LEU A 79 -4.01 12.32 -5.28
C LEU A 79 -2.96 12.36 -6.41
N ALA A 80 -2.25 11.25 -6.59
CA ALA A 80 -1.29 11.11 -7.68
C ALA A 80 -1.98 11.29 -9.05
N PRO A 81 -1.34 11.97 -10.00
CA PRO A 81 -1.94 12.21 -11.31
C PRO A 81 -2.39 10.93 -12.01
N SER A 82 -3.56 10.99 -12.61
CA SER A 82 -4.17 9.90 -13.40
C SER A 82 -4.56 8.63 -12.61
N THR A 83 -4.49 8.64 -11.27
CA THR A 83 -4.87 7.47 -10.44
C THR A 83 -6.32 7.04 -10.70
N ILE A 84 -7.27 7.96 -10.77
CA ILE A 84 -8.68 7.61 -11.06
C ILE A 84 -8.79 6.85 -12.38
N LYS A 85 -8.22 7.41 -13.46
CA LYS A 85 -8.24 6.76 -14.80
C LYS A 85 -7.56 5.38 -14.78
N PHE A 86 -6.51 5.23 -13.99
CA PHE A 86 -5.84 3.96 -13.83
C PHE A 86 -6.75 2.94 -13.13
N LEU A 87 -7.42 3.32 -12.04
CA LEU A 87 -8.36 2.45 -11.31
C LEU A 87 -9.58 2.08 -12.17
N GLU A 88 -10.13 3.02 -12.94
CA GLU A 88 -11.19 2.75 -13.92
C GLU A 88 -10.77 1.67 -14.92
N LYS A 89 -9.55 1.76 -15.46
CA LYS A 89 -9.02 0.75 -16.38
C LYS A 89 -8.82 -0.62 -15.73
N LEU A 90 -8.39 -0.68 -14.47
CA LEU A 90 -8.31 -1.94 -13.74
C LEU A 90 -9.69 -2.57 -13.52
N ALA A 91 -10.70 -1.75 -13.22
CA ALA A 91 -12.08 -2.21 -13.08
C ALA A 91 -12.62 -2.78 -14.41
N GLU A 92 -12.38 -2.11 -15.56
CA GLU A 92 -12.72 -2.62 -16.89
C GLU A 92 -12.05 -3.98 -17.20
N LEU A 93 -10.84 -4.20 -16.66
CA LEU A 93 -10.09 -5.44 -16.81
C LEU A 93 -10.45 -6.51 -15.77
N HIS A 94 -11.41 -6.23 -14.88
CA HIS A 94 -11.80 -7.10 -13.76
C HIS A 94 -10.64 -7.49 -12.83
N VAL A 95 -9.69 -6.58 -12.63
CA VAL A 95 -8.57 -6.75 -11.71
C VAL A 95 -8.95 -6.19 -10.35
N GLU A 96 -8.84 -7.00 -9.31
CA GLU A 96 -9.09 -6.57 -7.93
C GLU A 96 -7.96 -5.69 -7.41
N VAL A 97 -8.31 -4.57 -6.78
CA VAL A 97 -7.34 -3.61 -6.22
C VAL A 97 -7.39 -3.66 -4.69
N TYR A 98 -6.23 -3.89 -4.09
CA TYR A 98 -6.01 -3.81 -2.64
C TYR A 98 -5.07 -2.65 -2.34
N ILE A 99 -5.32 -1.92 -1.27
CA ILE A 99 -4.34 -1.00 -0.71
C ILE A 99 -3.61 -1.72 0.40
N VAL A 100 -2.27 -1.73 0.34
CA VAL A 100 -1.38 -2.30 1.35
C VAL A 100 -0.50 -1.19 1.91
N SER A 101 -0.61 -0.87 3.20
CA SER A 101 0.00 0.35 3.74
C SER A 101 0.50 0.20 5.17
N MET A 102 1.61 0.88 5.47
CA MET A 102 2.09 1.02 6.84
C MET A 102 1.47 2.21 7.59
N GLN A 103 0.63 3.00 6.94
CA GLN A 103 -0.25 3.98 7.60
C GLN A 103 -1.41 3.29 8.32
N SER A 104 -2.12 4.03 9.17
CA SER A 104 -3.32 3.49 9.84
C SER A 104 -4.47 3.28 8.85
N MET A 105 -5.31 2.30 9.15
CA MET A 105 -6.53 2.02 8.39
C MET A 105 -7.44 3.25 8.28
N HIS A 106 -7.54 4.03 9.34
CA HIS A 106 -8.36 5.23 9.40
C HIS A 106 -7.86 6.29 8.41
N VAL A 107 -6.56 6.57 8.38
CA VAL A 107 -5.94 7.53 7.46
C VAL A 107 -6.18 7.14 6.00
N VAL A 108 -5.91 5.88 5.66
CA VAL A 108 -6.10 5.37 4.30
C VAL A 108 -7.55 5.47 3.87
N LYS A 109 -8.49 4.96 4.68
CA LYS A 109 -9.92 4.99 4.36
C LYS A 109 -10.48 6.40 4.25
N LYS A 110 -10.03 7.32 5.11
CA LYS A 110 -10.42 8.73 5.06
C LYS A 110 -10.03 9.32 3.70
N PHE A 111 -8.78 9.17 3.28
CA PHE A 111 -8.31 9.67 1.99
C PHE A 111 -9.09 9.07 0.81
N LEU A 112 -9.26 7.74 0.80
CA LEU A 112 -10.00 7.07 -0.28
C LEU A 112 -11.45 7.58 -0.40
N SER A 113 -12.10 7.83 0.73
CA SER A 113 -13.46 8.37 0.76
C SER A 113 -13.51 9.81 0.24
N GLU A 114 -12.62 10.68 0.71
CA GLU A 114 -12.56 12.09 0.33
C GLU A 114 -12.26 12.30 -1.16
N HIS A 115 -11.55 11.35 -1.80
CA HIS A 115 -11.20 11.40 -3.22
C HIS A 115 -12.07 10.51 -4.12
N GLY A 116 -13.15 9.92 -3.57
CA GLY A 116 -14.08 9.09 -4.35
C GLY A 116 -13.48 7.78 -4.85
N LEU A 117 -12.43 7.25 -4.19
CA LEU A 117 -11.71 6.06 -4.64
C LEU A 117 -12.24 4.77 -4.00
N ALA A 118 -13.05 4.86 -2.96
CA ALA A 118 -13.45 3.70 -2.15
C ALA A 118 -14.14 2.59 -2.97
N SER A 119 -14.90 2.95 -4.01
CA SER A 119 -15.61 1.98 -4.86
C SER A 119 -14.70 1.14 -5.77
N TYR A 120 -13.47 1.59 -6.02
CA TYR A 120 -12.49 0.84 -6.81
C TYR A 120 -11.65 -0.14 -5.98
N ILE A 121 -11.68 0.01 -4.64
CA ILE A 121 -10.79 -0.73 -3.73
C ILE A 121 -11.54 -1.90 -3.10
N LYS A 122 -11.03 -3.11 -3.32
CA LYS A 122 -11.59 -4.35 -2.75
C LYS A 122 -11.43 -4.42 -1.24
N ASP A 123 -10.23 -4.07 -0.75
CA ASP A 123 -9.93 -3.99 0.70
C ASP A 123 -8.68 -3.14 0.96
N VAL A 124 -8.57 -2.69 2.20
CA VAL A 124 -7.40 -2.00 2.74
C VAL A 124 -6.75 -2.89 3.80
N VAL A 125 -5.48 -3.22 3.60
CA VAL A 125 -4.66 -3.97 4.57
C VAL A 125 -3.59 -3.02 5.10
N ALA A 126 -3.90 -2.40 6.23
CA ALA A 126 -3.06 -1.40 6.89
C ALA A 126 -2.26 -2.01 8.05
N ARG A 127 -1.37 -1.20 8.70
CA ARG A 127 -0.58 -1.67 9.85
C ARG A 127 -1.41 -2.21 11.01
N ASP A 128 -2.65 -1.71 11.15
CA ASP A 128 -3.59 -2.18 12.18
C ASP A 128 -3.97 -3.65 12.00
N LYS A 129 -3.88 -4.16 10.79
CA LYS A 129 -4.23 -5.53 10.42
C LYS A 129 -3.01 -6.44 10.26
N CYS A 130 -1.93 -5.90 9.72
CA CYS A 130 -0.68 -6.62 9.48
C CYS A 130 0.51 -5.69 9.69
N PRO A 131 1.53 -6.08 10.48
CA PRO A 131 2.59 -5.18 10.94
C PRO A 131 3.69 -4.91 9.92
N SER A 132 3.69 -5.58 8.77
CA SER A 132 4.69 -5.39 7.71
C SER A 132 4.10 -5.61 6.32
N LYS A 133 4.77 -5.07 5.30
CA LYS A 133 4.34 -5.22 3.90
C LYS A 133 4.27 -6.70 3.49
N LYS A 134 5.23 -7.50 3.91
CA LYS A 134 5.25 -8.94 3.60
C LYS A 134 4.02 -9.66 4.18
N THR A 135 3.65 -9.38 5.42
CA THR A 135 2.44 -9.96 6.05
C THR A 135 1.16 -9.43 5.44
N GLN A 136 1.14 -8.17 4.99
CA GLN A 136 0.01 -7.59 4.25
C GLN A 136 -0.21 -8.30 2.93
N ILE A 137 0.84 -8.56 2.15
CA ILE A 137 0.74 -9.31 0.89
C ILE A 137 0.34 -10.76 1.12
N ALA A 138 0.87 -11.43 2.15
CA ALA A 138 0.44 -12.79 2.50
C ALA A 138 -1.08 -12.82 2.80
N HIS A 139 -1.59 -11.82 3.53
CA HIS A 139 -3.02 -11.68 3.78
C HIS A 139 -3.84 -11.44 2.49
N VAL A 140 -3.32 -10.64 1.55
CA VAL A 140 -3.97 -10.42 0.24
C VAL A 140 -4.05 -11.74 -0.56
N LEU A 141 -2.97 -12.51 -0.61
CA LEU A 141 -2.94 -13.82 -1.29
C LEU A 141 -3.98 -14.79 -0.72
N GLU A 142 -4.05 -14.88 0.60
CA GLU A 142 -5.03 -15.72 1.30
C GLU A 142 -6.47 -15.26 1.01
N LYS A 143 -6.73 -13.96 1.14
CA LYS A 143 -8.08 -13.40 0.97
C LYS A 143 -8.58 -13.47 -0.47
N ALA A 144 -7.75 -13.18 -1.43
CA ALA A 144 -8.09 -13.19 -2.85
C ALA A 144 -8.10 -14.60 -3.44
N GLN A 145 -7.51 -15.59 -2.76
CA GLN A 145 -7.38 -16.98 -3.22
C GLN A 145 -6.76 -17.08 -4.62
N VAL A 146 -5.73 -16.29 -4.87
CA VAL A 146 -4.97 -16.27 -6.12
C VAL A 146 -3.56 -16.82 -5.92
N ARG A 147 -2.94 -17.31 -7.01
CA ARG A 147 -1.54 -17.73 -6.96
C ARG A 147 -0.62 -16.50 -6.92
N PRO A 148 0.57 -16.61 -6.30
CA PRO A 148 1.50 -15.49 -6.17
C PRO A 148 1.80 -14.77 -7.49
N GLU A 149 2.01 -15.51 -8.58
CA GLU A 149 2.30 -14.94 -9.89
C GLU A 149 1.14 -14.15 -10.52
N GLN A 150 -0.04 -14.21 -9.93
CA GLN A 150 -1.22 -13.43 -10.34
C GLN A 150 -1.36 -12.12 -9.56
N VAL A 151 -0.46 -11.85 -8.62
CA VAL A 151 -0.42 -10.61 -7.83
C VAL A 151 0.69 -9.70 -8.33
N LEU A 152 0.40 -8.41 -8.45
CA LEU A 152 1.38 -7.36 -8.70
C LEU A 152 1.38 -6.36 -7.53
N LEU A 153 2.49 -6.27 -6.81
CA LEU A 153 2.75 -5.19 -5.85
C LEU A 153 3.33 -3.98 -6.59
N VAL A 154 2.76 -2.81 -6.31
CA VAL A 154 3.30 -1.50 -6.70
C VAL A 154 3.67 -0.73 -5.45
N ASP A 155 4.95 -0.43 -5.26
CA ASP A 155 5.48 0.16 -4.03
C ASP A 155 6.70 1.04 -4.35
N ASP A 156 6.92 2.12 -3.60
CA ASP A 156 8.04 3.03 -3.77
C ASP A 156 9.25 2.71 -2.89
N SER A 157 9.14 1.66 -2.07
CA SER A 157 10.21 1.17 -1.20
C SER A 157 10.93 -0.03 -1.80
N ALA A 158 12.21 0.12 -2.10
CA ALA A 158 13.05 -0.99 -2.54
C ALA A 158 13.13 -2.13 -1.50
N GLY A 159 13.04 -1.80 -0.20
CA GLY A 159 13.00 -2.78 0.89
C GLY A 159 11.73 -3.63 0.86
N ASN A 160 10.56 -3.00 0.68
CA ASN A 160 9.29 -3.69 0.54
C ASN A 160 9.28 -4.59 -0.70
N ILE A 161 9.72 -4.07 -1.85
CA ILE A 161 9.84 -4.84 -3.09
C ILE A 161 10.71 -6.09 -2.88
N LYS A 162 11.89 -5.93 -2.24
CA LYS A 162 12.80 -7.04 -1.98
C LYS A 162 12.15 -8.11 -1.09
N SER A 163 11.56 -7.71 0.03
CA SER A 163 10.95 -8.65 0.98
C SER A 163 9.72 -9.37 0.40
N CYS A 164 8.93 -8.68 -0.41
CA CYS A 164 7.71 -9.28 -1.00
C CYS A 164 8.01 -10.20 -2.21
N LYS A 165 9.11 -9.99 -2.93
CA LYS A 165 9.56 -10.92 -3.99
C LYS A 165 9.77 -12.36 -3.49
N GLU A 166 10.14 -12.53 -2.22
CA GLU A 166 10.28 -13.84 -1.58
C GLU A 166 8.96 -14.63 -1.52
N LEU A 167 7.82 -13.96 -1.67
CA LEU A 167 6.50 -14.60 -1.76
C LEU A 167 6.15 -15.10 -3.17
N GLY A 168 7.03 -14.90 -4.17
CA GLY A 168 6.81 -15.31 -5.55
C GLY A 168 5.88 -14.40 -6.35
N ILE A 169 5.54 -13.21 -5.83
CA ILE A 169 4.68 -12.22 -6.51
C ILE A 169 5.47 -11.38 -7.52
N ASN A 170 4.75 -10.76 -8.46
CA ASN A 170 5.31 -9.71 -9.31
C ASN A 170 5.42 -8.40 -8.51
N CYS A 171 6.45 -7.62 -8.79
CA CYS A 171 6.66 -6.34 -8.13
C CYS A 171 7.05 -5.26 -9.14
N PHE A 172 6.47 -4.07 -8.97
CA PHE A 172 6.81 -2.88 -9.73
C PHE A 172 7.29 -1.79 -8.76
N TYR A 173 8.53 -1.31 -8.95
CA TYR A 173 9.07 -0.20 -8.18
C TYR A 173 8.53 1.12 -8.74
N PHE A 174 7.71 1.81 -7.96
CA PHE A 174 7.11 3.08 -8.33
C PHE A 174 7.99 4.24 -7.87
N MET A 175 8.57 4.98 -8.81
CA MET A 175 9.45 6.09 -8.47
C MET A 175 8.66 7.28 -7.92
N ARG A 176 8.84 7.55 -6.62
CA ARG A 176 8.25 8.67 -5.91
C ARG A 176 8.69 10.03 -6.51
N GLN A 177 7.86 11.05 -6.33
CA GLN A 177 8.15 12.44 -6.67
C GLN A 177 8.55 12.70 -8.14
N GLN A 178 7.98 11.99 -9.07
CA GLN A 178 8.17 12.24 -10.50
C GLN A 178 7.23 13.34 -11.01
N ALA A 179 7.60 13.95 -12.13
CA ALA A 179 6.72 14.86 -12.84
C ALA A 179 5.40 14.16 -13.23
N PRO A 180 4.26 14.87 -13.27
CA PRO A 180 2.94 14.28 -13.57
C PRO A 180 2.90 13.39 -14.82
N ARG A 181 3.68 13.75 -15.86
CA ARG A 181 3.81 12.97 -17.09
C ARG A 181 4.45 11.60 -16.81
N LYS A 182 5.52 11.55 -16.01
CA LYS A 182 6.21 10.30 -15.67
C LYS A 182 5.34 9.39 -14.79
N ILE A 183 4.57 9.96 -13.86
CA ILE A 183 3.60 9.19 -13.07
C ILE A 183 2.57 8.53 -14.00
N ARG A 184 2.05 9.26 -14.97
CA ARG A 184 1.12 8.69 -15.97
C ARG A 184 1.77 7.57 -16.78
N GLU A 185 2.99 7.77 -17.24
CA GLU A 185 3.76 6.74 -17.97
C GLU A 185 3.95 5.46 -17.12
N MET A 186 4.18 5.60 -15.80
CA MET A 186 4.26 4.45 -14.89
C MET A 186 2.92 3.69 -14.80
N TRP A 187 1.79 4.38 -14.68
CA TRP A 187 0.47 3.75 -14.73
C TRP A 187 0.24 3.01 -16.06
N ASP A 188 0.63 3.60 -17.17
CA ASP A 188 0.51 2.96 -18.49
C ASP A 188 1.37 1.69 -18.61
N ILE A 189 2.57 1.69 -18.03
CA ILE A 189 3.44 0.50 -17.96
C ILE A 189 2.77 -0.60 -17.12
N ILE A 190 2.23 -0.25 -15.95
CA ILE A 190 1.55 -1.20 -15.07
C ILE A 190 0.34 -1.82 -15.78
N LEU A 191 -0.46 -1.03 -16.50
CA LEU A 191 -1.59 -1.55 -17.30
C LEU A 191 -1.14 -2.52 -18.39
N LYS A 192 0.03 -2.31 -19.00
CA LYS A 192 0.62 -3.29 -19.95
C LYS A 192 1.00 -4.60 -19.26
N ILE A 193 1.63 -4.53 -18.08
CA ILE A 193 1.98 -5.72 -17.29
C ILE A 193 0.73 -6.52 -16.90
N VAL A 194 -0.34 -5.83 -16.54
CA VAL A 194 -1.62 -6.45 -16.16
C VAL A 194 -2.25 -7.22 -17.32
N ARG A 195 -2.14 -6.68 -18.52
CA ARG A 195 -2.72 -7.32 -19.74
C ARG A 195 -1.90 -8.52 -20.25
N GLY A 196 -0.61 -8.58 -19.96
CA GLY A 196 0.35 -9.60 -20.45
C GLY A 196 1.01 -9.16 -21.73
#